data_5fca516039f6bcd477147bf7fc7568da
#
_entry.id   5fca516039f6bcd477147bf7fc7568da
#
_cell.length_a   1.000
_cell.length_b   1.000
_cell.length_c   1.000
_cell.angle_alpha   90.00
_cell.angle_beta   90.00
_cell.angle_gamma   90.00
#
_symmetry.space_group_name_H-M   'P 1'
#
loop_
_entity.id
_entity.type
_entity.pdbx_description
1 polymer ?
#
loop_
_entity_poly.entity_id
_entity_poly.type
_entity_poly.pdbx_seq_one_letter_code
_entity_poly.pdbx_strand_id
1 'polypeptide(L)'
;FIVRKSGIKIKFLNIGGGFPGKYSEKNLPTLKEYFEKINYEFKKNFNYYHNIKLLSEPGRVLVYDCMSLVVRVILKKKKKLFINDGIHGHLSEIKKLGLVHPVRLLGKNKKKKVIPFSFYGPTCDSNDFLKGPYFLPESIKNDDYIEIDLMGAYTLTTNNDFNGFFSKPVIFINE
;
A
#
# COMPACT_ATOMS: atom_id res chain seq x y z
N PHE A 1 -4.21 -32.50 -9.56
CA PHE A 1 -4.35 -33.20 -10.84
C PHE A 1 -3.00 -33.40 -11.54
N ILE A 2 -2.25 -32.32 -11.81
CA ILE A 2 -0.95 -32.36 -12.52
C ILE A 2 0.07 -33.24 -11.76
N VAL A 3 0.29 -33.00 -10.49
CA VAL A 3 1.24 -33.73 -9.62
C VAL A 3 0.90 -35.23 -9.60
N ARG A 4 -0.39 -35.60 -9.51
CA ARG A 4 -0.82 -37.00 -9.55
C ARG A 4 -0.53 -37.69 -10.87
N LYS A 5 -0.69 -36.97 -12.01
CA LYS A 5 -0.45 -37.53 -13.33
C LYS A 5 1.02 -37.63 -13.73
N SER A 6 1.84 -36.71 -13.22
CA SER A 6 3.26 -36.66 -13.59
C SER A 6 4.12 -37.74 -12.92
N GLY A 7 3.65 -38.34 -11.81
CA GLY A 7 4.45 -39.26 -10.99
C GLY A 7 5.61 -38.58 -10.23
N ILE A 8 5.74 -37.25 -10.31
CA ILE A 8 6.82 -36.49 -9.68
C ILE A 8 6.61 -36.44 -8.17
N LYS A 9 7.64 -36.78 -7.41
CA LYS A 9 7.66 -36.62 -5.96
C LYS A 9 8.09 -35.20 -5.63
N ILE A 10 7.17 -34.38 -5.08
CA ILE A 10 7.46 -33.03 -4.61
C ILE A 10 7.71 -33.03 -3.09
N LYS A 11 8.67 -32.25 -2.65
CA LYS A 11 8.99 -32.06 -1.22
C LYS A 11 8.32 -30.81 -0.64
N PHE A 12 8.08 -29.81 -1.48
CA PHE A 12 7.54 -28.54 -1.10
C PHE A 12 6.41 -28.14 -2.05
N LEU A 13 5.36 -27.54 -1.50
CA LEU A 13 4.34 -26.81 -2.23
C LEU A 13 4.38 -25.36 -1.76
N ASN A 14 4.88 -24.48 -2.61
CA ASN A 14 4.85 -23.04 -2.35
C ASN A 14 3.60 -22.44 -2.99
N ILE A 15 2.78 -21.82 -2.15
CA ILE A 15 1.53 -21.16 -2.59
C ILE A 15 1.73 -19.68 -2.94
N GLY A 16 2.97 -19.18 -2.88
CA GLY A 16 3.30 -17.79 -3.15
C GLY A 16 2.83 -16.83 -2.06
N GLY A 17 2.66 -15.58 -2.44
CA GLY A 17 2.23 -14.47 -1.60
C GLY A 17 0.83 -13.96 -2.00
N GLY A 18 0.69 -12.61 -2.05
CA GLY A 18 -0.55 -11.96 -2.46
C GLY A 18 -1.55 -11.73 -1.32
N PHE A 19 -1.18 -12.00 -0.09
CA PHE A 19 -2.00 -11.68 1.08
C PHE A 19 -2.17 -10.15 1.20
N PRO A 20 -3.43 -9.64 1.23
CA PRO A 20 -3.68 -8.20 1.22
C PRO A 20 -3.35 -7.53 2.55
N GLY A 21 -2.91 -6.25 2.49
CA GLY A 21 -2.95 -5.36 3.65
C GLY A 21 -4.35 -4.76 3.83
N LYS A 22 -4.68 -4.35 5.03
CA LYS A 22 -5.97 -3.70 5.36
C LYS A 22 -5.90 -2.20 5.04
N TYR A 23 -6.11 -1.82 3.79
CA TYR A 23 -6.08 -0.42 3.34
C TYR A 23 -7.41 0.34 3.46
N SER A 24 -8.49 -0.34 3.77
CA SER A 24 -9.83 0.25 3.88
C SER A 24 -10.66 -0.48 4.92
N GLU A 25 -11.80 0.11 5.28
CA GLU A 25 -12.81 -0.49 6.19
C GLU A 25 -13.53 -1.72 5.60
N LYS A 26 -13.19 -2.16 4.39
CA LYS A 26 -13.78 -3.38 3.81
C LYS A 26 -13.43 -4.58 4.69
N ASN A 27 -14.43 -5.41 4.96
CA ASN A 27 -14.25 -6.69 5.64
C ASN A 27 -13.45 -7.66 4.77
N LEU A 28 -12.13 -7.57 4.88
CA LEU A 28 -11.24 -8.57 4.32
C LEU A 28 -11.07 -9.69 5.34
N PRO A 29 -10.96 -10.95 4.90
CA PRO A 29 -10.61 -12.03 5.79
C PRO A 29 -9.30 -11.73 6.52
N THR A 30 -9.19 -12.15 7.76
CA THR A 30 -7.95 -12.06 8.53
C THR A 30 -6.89 -13.00 7.95
N LEU A 31 -5.63 -12.76 8.24
CA LEU A 31 -4.55 -13.66 7.84
C LEU A 31 -4.77 -15.09 8.39
N LYS A 32 -5.34 -15.20 9.58
CA LYS A 32 -5.73 -16.48 10.19
C LYS A 32 -6.74 -17.23 9.34
N GLU A 33 -7.83 -16.57 8.91
CA GLU A 33 -8.87 -17.17 8.07
C GLU A 33 -8.31 -17.61 6.70
N TYR A 34 -7.40 -16.82 6.10
CA TYR A 34 -6.69 -17.25 4.88
C TYR A 34 -5.94 -18.57 5.12
N PHE A 35 -5.12 -18.65 6.19
CA PHE A 35 -4.33 -19.85 6.45
C PHE A 35 -5.18 -21.05 6.92
N GLU A 36 -6.27 -20.84 7.61
CA GLU A 36 -7.23 -21.91 7.93
C GLU A 36 -7.79 -22.54 6.67
N LYS A 37 -8.25 -21.72 5.71
CA LYS A 37 -8.76 -22.21 4.42
C LYS A 37 -7.68 -22.89 3.59
N ILE A 38 -6.49 -22.32 3.51
CA ILE A 38 -5.34 -22.90 2.81
C ILE A 38 -4.97 -24.26 3.41
N ASN A 39 -4.86 -24.37 4.72
CA ASN A 39 -4.54 -25.61 5.40
C ASN A 39 -5.62 -26.68 5.20
N TYR A 40 -6.88 -26.29 5.21
CA TYR A 40 -7.99 -27.20 4.91
C TYR A 40 -7.88 -27.76 3.49
N GLU A 41 -7.72 -26.90 2.49
CA GLU A 41 -7.59 -27.33 1.09
C GLU A 41 -6.30 -28.12 0.85
N PHE A 42 -5.20 -27.79 1.51
CA PHE A 42 -3.95 -28.54 1.43
C PHE A 42 -4.14 -29.94 1.97
N LYS A 43 -4.69 -30.11 3.16
CA LYS A 43 -4.97 -31.42 3.75
C LYS A 43 -5.90 -32.25 2.86
N LYS A 44 -6.98 -31.65 2.36
CA LYS A 44 -7.95 -32.33 1.49
C LYS A 44 -7.33 -32.87 0.20
N ASN A 45 -6.42 -32.10 -0.41
CA ASN A 45 -5.91 -32.43 -1.75
C ASN A 45 -4.57 -33.17 -1.72
N PHE A 46 -3.82 -33.09 -0.63
CA PHE A 46 -2.45 -33.60 -0.51
C PHE A 46 -2.24 -34.62 0.63
N ASN A 47 -3.29 -35.11 1.30
CA ASN A 47 -3.17 -36.07 2.39
C ASN A 47 -2.53 -37.42 1.93
N TYR A 48 -2.58 -37.76 0.64
CA TYR A 48 -1.95 -38.95 0.06
C TYR A 48 -0.43 -38.78 -0.17
N TYR A 49 0.09 -37.58 -0.05
CA TYR A 49 1.51 -37.28 -0.26
C TYR A 49 2.19 -37.10 1.11
N HIS A 50 2.81 -38.17 1.61
CA HIS A 50 3.58 -38.08 2.84
C HIS A 50 4.78 -37.14 2.64
N ASN A 51 4.99 -36.24 3.61
CA ASN A 51 6.16 -35.36 3.71
C ASN A 51 6.20 -34.14 2.75
N ILE A 52 5.09 -33.68 2.18
CA ILE A 52 5.07 -32.38 1.50
C ILE A 52 4.97 -31.28 2.55
N LYS A 53 5.90 -30.33 2.51
CA LYS A 53 5.85 -29.09 3.32
C LYS A 53 5.15 -27.99 2.54
N LEU A 54 4.20 -27.32 3.19
CA LEU A 54 3.53 -26.13 2.65
C LEU A 54 4.38 -24.91 2.98
N LEU A 55 4.67 -24.09 1.97
CA LEU A 55 5.39 -22.83 2.07
C LEU A 55 4.51 -21.68 1.57
N SER A 56 4.74 -20.47 2.08
CA SER A 56 4.13 -19.24 1.61
C SER A 56 5.13 -18.09 1.66
N GLU A 57 4.90 -17.04 0.86
CA GLU A 57 5.74 -15.86 0.72
C GLU A 57 4.92 -14.59 1.01
N PRO A 58 4.41 -14.39 2.23
CA PRO A 58 3.68 -13.19 2.59
C PRO A 58 4.64 -11.99 2.57
N GLY A 59 4.31 -10.96 1.80
CA GLY A 59 5.07 -9.72 1.72
C GLY A 59 4.25 -8.55 2.29
N ARG A 60 3.36 -8.02 1.47
CA ARG A 60 2.55 -6.82 1.78
C ARG A 60 1.89 -6.86 3.16
N VAL A 61 1.25 -7.95 3.52
CA VAL A 61 0.52 -8.10 4.78
C VAL A 61 1.40 -7.97 6.04
N LEU A 62 2.70 -8.16 5.92
CA LEU A 62 3.64 -8.09 7.05
C LEU A 62 4.21 -6.69 7.28
N VAL A 63 4.12 -5.81 6.27
CA VAL A 63 4.85 -4.52 6.32
C VAL A 63 4.01 -3.31 5.89
N TYR A 64 2.79 -3.48 5.42
CA TYR A 64 1.98 -2.40 4.83
C TYR A 64 1.75 -1.22 5.79
N ASP A 65 1.70 -1.46 7.08
CA ASP A 65 1.43 -0.50 8.15
C ASP A 65 2.68 -0.01 8.93
N CYS A 66 3.87 -0.44 8.52
CA CYS A 66 5.09 -0.09 9.23
C CYS A 66 5.66 1.30 8.88
N MET A 67 5.06 2.02 7.92
CA MET A 67 5.58 3.30 7.45
C MET A 67 4.46 4.24 7.01
N SER A 68 4.66 5.53 7.23
CA SER A 68 3.87 6.62 6.64
C SER A 68 4.75 7.49 5.75
N LEU A 69 4.15 8.10 4.72
CA LEU A 69 4.79 9.10 3.88
C LEU A 69 4.33 10.49 4.29
N VAL A 70 5.26 11.40 4.54
CA VAL A 70 4.95 12.81 4.79
C VAL A 70 5.23 13.64 3.54
N VAL A 71 4.20 14.32 3.05
CA VAL A 71 4.30 15.20 1.89
C VAL A 71 3.95 16.65 2.25
N ARG A 72 4.58 17.60 1.55
CA ARG A 72 4.28 19.03 1.67
C ARG A 72 3.31 19.45 0.57
N VAL A 73 2.33 20.26 0.90
CA VAL A 73 1.45 20.93 -0.04
C VAL A 73 2.21 22.10 -0.67
N ILE A 74 2.54 21.99 -1.95
CA ILE A 74 3.20 23.06 -2.73
C ILE A 74 2.18 24.14 -3.10
N LEU A 75 1.00 23.69 -3.59
CA LEU A 75 -0.06 24.60 -4.02
C LEU A 75 -1.43 23.96 -3.76
N LYS A 76 -2.36 24.76 -3.23
CA LYS A 76 -3.78 24.45 -3.18
C LYS A 76 -4.55 25.24 -4.22
N LYS A 77 -5.30 24.54 -5.07
CA LYS A 77 -6.22 25.15 -6.05
C LYS A 77 -7.59 24.49 -5.96
N LYS A 78 -8.54 25.16 -5.29
CA LYS A 78 -9.87 24.57 -5.00
C LYS A 78 -9.74 23.26 -4.23
N LYS A 79 -10.21 22.14 -4.81
CA LYS A 79 -10.14 20.78 -4.26
C LYS A 79 -8.93 19.97 -4.78
N LYS A 80 -7.93 20.62 -5.34
CA LYS A 80 -6.69 20.02 -5.85
C LYS A 80 -5.54 20.44 -4.96
N LEU A 81 -4.73 19.47 -4.52
CA LEU A 81 -3.51 19.70 -3.77
C LEU A 81 -2.33 19.22 -4.61
N PHE A 82 -1.45 20.14 -4.97
CA PHE A 82 -0.17 19.84 -5.60
C PHE A 82 0.82 19.57 -4.48
N ILE A 83 1.41 18.38 -4.49
CA ILE A 83 2.29 17.90 -3.42
C ILE A 83 3.68 17.61 -3.96
N ASN A 84 4.66 17.54 -3.08
CA ASN A 84 6.07 17.33 -3.45
C ASN A 84 6.44 15.85 -3.66
N ASP A 85 5.45 14.97 -3.88
CA ASP A 85 5.62 13.58 -4.24
C ASP A 85 4.52 13.16 -5.22
N GLY A 86 4.69 12.06 -5.93
CA GLY A 86 3.76 11.64 -6.96
C GLY A 86 3.89 10.18 -7.34
N ILE A 87 3.27 9.80 -8.45
CA ILE A 87 3.26 8.42 -8.94
C ILE A 87 4.62 7.94 -9.46
N HIS A 88 5.52 8.84 -9.78
CA HIS A 88 6.91 8.52 -10.12
C HIS A 88 7.80 8.48 -8.88
N GLY A 89 7.30 8.93 -7.73
CA GLY A 89 7.91 8.80 -6.42
C GLY A 89 7.30 7.66 -5.62
N HIS A 90 6.94 7.94 -4.37
CA HIS A 90 6.45 6.93 -3.43
C HIS A 90 4.97 6.53 -3.64
N LEU A 91 4.22 7.20 -4.53
CA LEU A 91 2.77 6.99 -4.71
C LEU A 91 2.41 6.09 -5.90
N SER A 92 3.38 5.43 -6.53
CA SER A 92 3.18 4.58 -7.72
C SER A 92 2.24 3.40 -7.45
N GLU A 93 2.41 2.68 -6.35
CA GLU A 93 1.57 1.55 -5.96
C GLU A 93 0.12 1.96 -5.69
N ILE A 94 -0.10 3.13 -5.07
CA ILE A 94 -1.44 3.66 -4.83
C ILE A 94 -2.18 3.85 -6.15
N LYS A 95 -1.53 4.44 -7.13
CA LYS A 95 -2.10 4.65 -8.48
C LYS A 95 -2.39 3.34 -9.17
N LYS A 96 -1.41 2.44 -9.19
CA LYS A 96 -1.49 1.14 -9.88
C LYS A 96 -2.62 0.26 -9.34
N LEU A 97 -2.81 0.22 -8.03
CA LEU A 97 -3.82 -0.60 -7.38
C LEU A 97 -5.16 0.10 -7.20
N GLY A 98 -5.26 1.40 -7.53
CA GLY A 98 -6.46 2.20 -7.32
C GLY A 98 -6.85 2.36 -5.84
N LEU A 99 -5.86 2.30 -4.95
CA LEU A 99 -6.08 2.42 -3.51
C LEU A 99 -6.29 3.88 -3.10
N VAL A 100 -7.00 4.08 -2.00
CA VAL A 100 -7.09 5.37 -1.31
C VAL A 100 -6.59 5.14 0.12
N HIS A 101 -5.41 5.63 0.41
CA HIS A 101 -4.78 5.50 1.72
C HIS A 101 -5.36 6.52 2.71
N PRO A 102 -5.40 6.20 4.01
CA PRO A 102 -5.74 7.17 5.04
C PRO A 102 -4.78 8.36 5.00
N VAL A 103 -5.32 9.55 5.21
CA VAL A 103 -4.52 10.78 5.23
C VAL A 103 -4.88 11.64 6.41
N ARG A 104 -3.90 12.35 6.97
CA ARG A 104 -4.13 13.36 8.00
C ARG A 104 -3.26 14.60 7.80
N LEU A 105 -3.80 15.73 8.17
CA LEU A 105 -3.05 16.99 8.24
C LEU A 105 -2.20 17.00 9.52
N LEU A 106 -0.89 17.22 9.39
CA LEU A 106 0.02 17.31 10.53
C LEU A 106 -0.05 18.67 11.22
N GLY A 107 0.16 18.68 12.53
CA GLY A 107 0.43 19.88 13.34
C GLY A 107 -0.75 20.81 13.61
N LYS A 108 -2.00 20.51 13.20
CA LYS A 108 -3.13 21.41 13.39
C LYS A 108 -4.40 20.76 13.92
N ASN A 109 -5.20 21.58 14.59
CA ASN A 109 -6.40 21.20 15.34
C ASN A 109 -7.46 20.49 14.46
N LYS A 110 -7.93 19.36 14.92
CA LYS A 110 -8.76 18.38 14.21
C LYS A 110 -10.23 18.76 14.00
N LYS A 111 -10.70 19.91 14.52
CA LYS A 111 -12.14 20.27 14.55
C LYS A 111 -12.60 21.15 13.39
N LYS A 112 -12.13 20.91 12.15
CA LYS A 112 -12.56 21.70 11.00
C LYS A 112 -13.30 20.83 10.00
N LYS A 113 -14.19 21.46 9.21
CA LYS A 113 -14.91 20.82 8.10
C LYS A 113 -13.94 20.09 7.20
N VAL A 114 -14.16 18.79 7.02
CA VAL A 114 -13.37 17.90 6.17
C VAL A 114 -14.05 17.78 4.82
N ILE A 115 -13.28 17.95 3.75
CA ILE A 115 -13.76 17.85 2.36
C ILE A 115 -12.85 16.95 1.53
N PRO A 116 -13.34 16.38 0.42
CA PRO A 116 -12.52 15.56 -0.46
C PRO A 116 -11.57 16.40 -1.31
N PHE A 117 -10.33 15.93 -1.43
CA PHE A 117 -9.28 16.45 -2.31
C PHE A 117 -8.77 15.39 -3.26
N SER A 118 -8.14 15.85 -4.36
CA SER A 118 -7.30 15.05 -5.25
C SER A 118 -5.85 15.53 -5.12
N PHE A 119 -4.89 14.62 -5.25
CA PHE A 119 -3.46 14.95 -5.22
C PHE A 119 -2.88 15.00 -6.63
N TYR A 120 -1.99 15.93 -6.85
CA TYR A 120 -1.21 16.12 -8.07
C TYR A 120 0.27 16.11 -7.70
N GLY A 121 1.04 15.26 -8.35
CA GLY A 121 2.49 15.18 -8.13
C GLY A 121 3.25 16.31 -8.79
N PRO A 122 4.58 16.35 -8.57
CA PRO A 122 5.43 17.45 -9.01
C PRO A 122 5.90 17.34 -10.45
N THR A 123 5.67 16.21 -11.14
CA THR A 123 6.25 15.96 -12.46
C THR A 123 5.43 16.61 -13.59
N CYS A 124 6.01 16.70 -14.79
CA CYS A 124 5.31 17.18 -15.98
C CYS A 124 4.38 16.12 -16.62
N ASP A 125 4.38 14.88 -16.11
CA ASP A 125 3.48 13.84 -16.60
C ASP A 125 2.03 14.16 -16.20
N SER A 126 1.16 14.26 -17.19
CA SER A 126 -0.28 14.51 -16.97
C SER A 126 -0.98 13.40 -16.17
N ASN A 127 -0.39 12.21 -16.10
CA ASN A 127 -0.85 11.11 -15.28
C ASN A 127 -0.43 11.19 -13.82
N ASP A 128 0.45 12.14 -13.47
CA ASP A 128 0.94 12.30 -12.10
C ASP A 128 -0.11 12.92 -11.19
N PHE A 129 -1.23 12.20 -11.06
CA PHE A 129 -2.31 12.58 -10.15
C PHE A 129 -2.99 11.36 -9.53
N LEU A 130 -3.55 11.54 -8.35
CA LEU A 130 -4.37 10.60 -7.62
C LEU A 130 -5.74 11.21 -7.38
N LYS A 131 -6.78 10.58 -7.92
CA LYS A 131 -8.16 11.09 -7.88
C LYS A 131 -8.70 11.24 -6.46
N GLY A 132 -8.32 10.35 -5.57
CA GLY A 132 -8.90 10.26 -4.21
C GLY A 132 -10.26 9.59 -4.24
N PRO A 133 -11.18 9.95 -3.27
CA PRO A 133 -11.17 11.14 -2.42
C PRO A 133 -10.23 11.06 -1.22
N TYR A 134 -9.40 12.07 -1.01
CA TYR A 134 -8.60 12.24 0.20
C TYR A 134 -9.26 13.27 1.11
N PHE A 135 -9.78 12.81 2.24
CA PHE A 135 -10.54 13.64 3.16
C PHE A 135 -9.63 14.42 4.11
N LEU A 136 -9.53 15.73 3.92
CA LEU A 136 -8.67 16.63 4.68
C LEU A 136 -9.43 17.89 5.09
N PRO A 137 -8.99 18.61 6.14
CA PRO A 137 -9.60 19.86 6.55
C PRO A 137 -9.65 20.87 5.39
N GLU A 138 -10.80 21.53 5.19
CA GLU A 138 -10.97 22.57 4.16
C GLU A 138 -9.97 23.72 4.32
N SER A 139 -9.48 23.92 5.53
CA SER A 139 -8.49 24.97 5.87
C SER A 139 -7.05 24.65 5.51
N ILE A 140 -6.78 23.47 4.91
CA ILE A 140 -5.44 23.12 4.42
C ILE A 140 -4.95 24.18 3.45
N LYS A 141 -3.67 24.54 3.53
CA LYS A 141 -3.05 25.59 2.70
C LYS A 141 -1.66 25.18 2.23
N ASN A 142 -1.05 26.04 1.42
CA ASN A 142 0.33 25.86 0.98
C ASN A 142 1.25 25.75 2.20
N ASP A 143 2.29 24.97 2.07
CA ASP A 143 3.30 24.64 3.08
C ASP A 143 2.80 23.82 4.29
N ASP A 144 1.54 23.40 4.29
CA ASP A 144 1.08 22.39 5.23
C ASP A 144 1.63 21.01 4.86
N TYR A 145 1.76 20.13 5.87
CA TYR A 145 2.22 18.75 5.70
C TYR A 145 1.08 17.77 5.89
N ILE A 146 1.04 16.79 5.00
CA ILE A 146 0.08 15.69 5.02
C ILE A 146 0.84 14.40 5.29
N GLU A 147 0.38 13.62 6.23
CA GLU A 147 0.78 12.24 6.38
C GLU A 147 -0.16 11.35 5.57
N ILE A 148 0.41 10.45 4.80
CA ILE A 148 -0.26 9.39 4.07
C ILE A 148 0.16 8.09 4.76
N ASP A 149 -0.78 7.39 5.35
CA ASP A 149 -0.53 6.21 6.15
C ASP A 149 -0.49 4.91 5.32
N LEU A 150 -0.09 3.79 5.94
CA LEU A 150 -0.04 2.45 5.34
C LEU A 150 0.90 2.36 4.12
N MET A 151 2.04 3.04 4.17
CA MET A 151 3.00 3.17 3.08
C MET A 151 4.17 2.17 3.15
N GLY A 152 4.10 1.13 4.01
CA GLY A 152 5.23 0.22 4.24
C GLY A 152 5.52 -0.75 3.10
N ALA A 153 4.54 -1.07 2.25
CA ALA A 153 4.73 -2.06 1.19
C ALA A 153 4.98 -1.40 -0.18
N TYR A 154 6.11 -1.74 -0.81
CA TYR A 154 6.51 -1.34 -2.18
C TYR A 154 6.74 0.15 -2.42
N THR A 155 6.62 0.99 -1.42
CA THR A 155 6.73 2.44 -1.55
C THR A 155 8.17 2.87 -1.85
N LEU A 156 9.14 2.42 -1.05
CA LEU A 156 10.55 2.75 -1.25
C LEU A 156 11.13 2.09 -2.49
N THR A 157 10.74 0.85 -2.79
CA THR A 157 11.32 0.05 -3.87
C THR A 157 10.83 0.45 -5.27
N THR A 158 9.68 1.12 -5.36
CA THR A 158 9.12 1.59 -6.64
C THR A 158 9.39 3.05 -6.93
N ASN A 159 10.00 3.76 -5.99
CA ASN A 159 10.42 5.13 -6.17
C ASN A 159 11.56 5.24 -7.19
N ASN A 160 11.57 6.29 -7.99
CA ASN A 160 12.61 6.62 -8.95
C ASN A 160 12.85 8.14 -9.01
N ASP A 161 13.93 8.52 -9.69
CA ASP A 161 14.37 9.93 -9.80
C ASP A 161 13.83 10.62 -11.06
N PHE A 162 12.67 10.25 -11.54
CA PHE A 162 12.05 10.85 -12.71
C PHE A 162 11.93 12.38 -12.57
N ASN A 163 12.35 13.11 -13.59
CA ASN A 163 12.46 14.58 -13.62
C ASN A 163 13.35 15.19 -12.53
N GLY A 164 14.27 14.42 -11.91
CA GLY A 164 15.15 14.92 -10.86
C GLY A 164 14.51 15.10 -9.49
N PHE A 165 13.33 14.53 -9.26
CA PHE A 165 12.70 14.50 -7.94
C PHE A 165 13.25 13.32 -7.14
N PHE A 166 14.26 13.58 -6.33
CA PHE A 166 14.97 12.57 -5.55
C PHE A 166 14.14 12.00 -4.39
N SER A 167 14.54 10.80 -3.99
CA SER A 167 14.02 10.13 -2.79
C SER A 167 14.15 11.02 -1.54
N LYS A 168 13.16 10.89 -0.67
CA LYS A 168 13.15 11.55 0.63
C LYS A 168 13.82 10.69 1.69
N PRO A 169 14.42 11.30 2.73
CA PRO A 169 15.05 10.54 3.80
C PRO A 169 14.02 9.70 4.56
N VAL A 170 14.44 8.50 4.98
CA VAL A 170 13.69 7.65 5.92
C VAL A 170 14.06 8.07 7.32
N ILE A 171 13.06 8.37 8.16
CA ILE A 171 13.24 8.70 9.56
C ILE A 171 12.68 7.55 10.39
N PHE A 172 13.50 6.97 11.24
CA PHE A 172 13.06 5.94 12.18
C PHE A 172 12.50 6.62 13.43
N ILE A 173 11.30 6.21 13.83
CA ILE A 173 10.66 6.68 15.05
C ILE A 173 10.72 5.51 16.03
N ASN A 174 11.45 5.68 17.13
CA ASN A 174 11.46 4.74 18.25
C ASN A 174 10.35 5.20 19.21
N GLU A 175 9.38 4.35 19.45
CA GLU A 175 8.37 4.51 20.52
C GLU A 175 8.88 3.93 21.84
#